data_c459e407319410bc1d6a80214b1d5600
#
_entry.id   c459e407319410bc1d6a80214b1d5600
#
_cell.length_a   1.000
_cell.length_b   1.000
_cell.length_c   1.000
_cell.angle_alpha   90.00
_cell.angle_beta   90.00
_cell.angle_gamma   90.00
#
_symmetry.space_group_name_H-M   'P 1'
#
loop_
_entity.id
_entity.type
_entity.pdbx_description
1 polymer ?
#
loop_
_entity_poly.entity_id
_entity_poly.type
_entity_poly.pdbx_seq_one_letter_code
_entity_poly.pdbx_strand_id
1 'polypeptide(L)'
;MEPQTTLTAARLIVEQLKAEGVDHVFGIPGGPIMPLYAALEEAGGIRLILTKHEEGAAFMADGYARASGRVGVCCVTTGPGATNALTGLAVSQSDHVPVLLLSAQVPTHRFGKGAFQEASPETVD
;
A
#
# COMPACT_ATOMS: atom_id res chain seq x y z
N MET A 1 -27.89 0.79 -22.80
CA MET A 1 -27.71 0.69 -21.33
C MET A 1 -26.20 0.65 -21.11
N GLU A 2 -25.61 1.77 -20.69
CA GLU A 2 -24.18 1.79 -20.36
C GLU A 2 -23.92 0.83 -19.22
N PRO A 3 -22.82 0.03 -19.26
CA PRO A 3 -22.50 -0.83 -18.15
C PRO A 3 -22.22 0.07 -16.93
N GLN A 4 -23.01 -0.10 -15.88
CA GLN A 4 -22.73 0.52 -14.59
C GLN A 4 -21.34 0.05 -14.18
N THR A 5 -20.36 0.93 -14.28
CA THR A 5 -19.01 0.66 -13.80
C THR A 5 -19.09 0.49 -12.29
N THR A 6 -19.06 -0.75 -11.82
CA THR A 6 -19.11 -1.03 -10.38
C THR A 6 -17.90 -0.40 -9.74
N LEU A 7 -18.11 0.60 -8.89
CA LEU A 7 -17.06 1.28 -8.17
C LEU A 7 -16.54 0.35 -7.05
N THR A 8 -15.35 -0.19 -7.24
CA THR A 8 -14.71 -1.06 -6.24
C THR A 8 -13.98 -0.25 -5.20
N ALA A 9 -13.76 -0.82 -4.01
CA ALA A 9 -12.95 -0.19 -2.96
C ALA A 9 -11.54 0.18 -3.47
N ALA A 10 -10.92 -0.68 -4.27
CA ALA A 10 -9.63 -0.39 -4.88
C ALA A 10 -9.64 0.86 -5.75
N ARG A 11 -10.67 1.03 -6.58
CA ARG A 11 -10.84 2.24 -7.41
C ARG A 11 -11.07 3.48 -6.55
N LEU A 12 -11.88 3.39 -5.50
CA LEU A 12 -12.10 4.51 -4.57
C LEU A 12 -10.80 4.96 -3.91
N ILE A 13 -9.98 4.00 -3.46
CA ILE A 13 -8.66 4.30 -2.88
C ILE A 13 -7.79 5.03 -3.90
N VAL A 14 -7.73 4.55 -5.14
CA VAL A 14 -6.91 5.18 -6.19
C VAL A 14 -7.38 6.60 -6.49
N GLU A 15 -8.68 6.82 -6.63
CA GLU A 15 -9.23 8.16 -6.85
C GLU A 15 -8.93 9.11 -5.68
N GLN A 16 -9.00 8.61 -4.44
CA GLN A 16 -8.62 9.40 -3.28
C GLN A 16 -7.11 9.74 -3.29
N LEU A 17 -6.25 8.78 -3.59
CA LEU A 17 -4.81 9.04 -3.71
C LEU A 17 -4.51 10.13 -4.76
N LYS A 18 -5.18 10.08 -5.91
CA LYS A 18 -5.06 11.11 -6.95
C LYS A 18 -5.55 12.47 -6.46
N ALA A 19 -6.67 12.52 -5.76
CA ALA A 19 -7.22 13.75 -5.21
C ALA A 19 -6.29 14.39 -4.17
N GLU A 20 -5.55 13.58 -3.42
CA GLU A 20 -4.52 14.02 -2.46
C GLU A 20 -3.17 14.38 -3.13
N GLY A 21 -3.10 14.32 -4.45
CA GLY A 21 -1.89 14.67 -5.21
C GLY A 21 -0.79 13.62 -5.17
N VAL A 22 -1.13 12.36 -4.86
CA VAL A 22 -0.19 11.25 -4.91
C VAL A 22 0.15 10.94 -6.37
N ASP A 23 1.41 10.94 -6.72
CA ASP A 23 1.92 10.66 -8.06
C ASP A 23 2.91 9.47 -8.11
N HIS A 24 3.33 8.96 -6.95
CA HIS A 24 4.20 7.80 -6.82
C HIS A 24 3.72 6.86 -5.73
N VAL A 25 3.78 5.55 -6.01
CA VAL A 25 3.55 4.47 -5.03
C VAL A 25 4.73 3.51 -5.10
N PHE A 26 5.30 3.20 -3.96
CA PHE A 26 6.44 2.29 -3.81
C PHE A 26 5.97 0.96 -3.25
N GLY A 27 6.40 -0.17 -3.79
CA GLY A 27 5.97 -1.44 -3.23
C GLY A 27 6.31 -2.67 -4.03
N ILE A 28 5.77 -3.79 -3.56
CA ILE A 28 5.87 -5.10 -4.22
C ILE A 28 4.47 -5.68 -4.36
N PRO A 29 4.04 -6.05 -5.57
CA PRO A 29 2.76 -6.71 -5.77
C PRO A 29 2.76 -8.11 -5.12
N GLY A 30 1.59 -8.54 -4.71
CA GLY A 30 1.35 -9.88 -4.17
C GLY A 30 -0.14 -10.21 -4.28
N GLY A 31 -0.52 -11.49 -4.19
CA GLY A 31 -1.89 -11.94 -4.46
C GLY A 31 -2.98 -11.05 -3.85
N PRO A 32 -3.02 -10.88 -2.53
CA PRO A 32 -4.09 -10.12 -1.88
C PRO A 32 -4.16 -8.63 -2.25
N ILE A 33 -3.05 -8.01 -2.67
CA ILE A 33 -3.01 -6.57 -3.04
C ILE A 33 -3.20 -6.33 -4.54
N MET A 34 -3.23 -7.36 -5.36
CA MET A 34 -3.36 -7.23 -6.81
C MET A 34 -4.54 -6.38 -7.28
N PRO A 35 -5.74 -6.42 -6.66
CA PRO A 35 -6.83 -5.56 -7.07
C PRO A 35 -6.48 -4.07 -7.01
N LEU A 36 -5.68 -3.66 -6.03
CA LEU A 36 -5.24 -2.27 -5.91
C LEU A 36 -4.20 -1.91 -6.98
N TYR A 37 -3.25 -2.80 -7.25
CA TYR A 37 -2.27 -2.61 -8.34
C TYR A 37 -2.94 -2.51 -9.70
N ALA A 38 -3.92 -3.37 -9.97
CA ALA A 38 -4.71 -3.30 -11.20
C ALA A 38 -5.47 -1.97 -11.33
N ALA A 39 -6.08 -1.50 -10.25
CA ALA A 39 -6.78 -0.21 -10.25
C ALA A 39 -5.82 0.98 -10.44
N LEU A 40 -4.61 0.93 -9.88
CA LEU A 40 -3.57 1.95 -10.08
C LEU A 40 -3.13 2.01 -11.54
N GLU A 41 -2.90 0.86 -12.16
CA GLU A 41 -2.51 0.76 -13.58
C GLU A 41 -3.62 1.26 -14.51
N GLU A 42 -4.86 0.82 -14.26
CA GLU A 42 -6.04 1.21 -15.06
C GLU A 42 -6.31 2.72 -14.97
N ALA A 43 -6.21 3.31 -13.79
CA ALA A 43 -6.48 4.73 -13.60
C ALA A 43 -5.41 5.64 -14.20
N GLY A 44 -4.17 5.17 -14.30
CA GLY A 44 -3.04 5.97 -14.74
C GLY A 44 -2.75 7.18 -13.84
N GLY A 45 -1.69 7.92 -14.17
CA GLY A 45 -1.32 9.14 -13.46
C GLY A 45 -0.56 8.94 -12.15
N ILE A 46 -0.50 7.72 -11.61
CA ILE A 46 0.34 7.35 -10.48
C ILE A 46 1.42 6.38 -10.96
N ARG A 47 2.67 6.73 -10.72
CA ARG A 47 3.80 5.88 -11.08
C ARG A 47 4.02 4.80 -10.02
N LEU A 48 4.01 3.55 -10.44
CA LEU A 48 4.36 2.41 -9.59
C LEU A 48 5.87 2.18 -9.62
N ILE A 49 6.52 2.23 -8.48
CA ILE A 49 7.94 1.95 -8.30
C ILE A 49 8.09 0.60 -7.60
N LEU A 50 8.50 -0.41 -8.35
CA LEU A 50 8.74 -1.73 -7.80
C LEU A 50 10.06 -1.77 -7.02
N THR A 51 10.00 -2.31 -5.83
CA THR A 51 11.17 -2.50 -4.96
C THR A 51 11.56 -3.96 -4.85
N LYS A 52 12.73 -4.24 -4.32
CA LYS A 52 13.21 -5.61 -4.09
C LYS A 52 12.82 -6.16 -2.73
N HIS A 53 12.40 -5.29 -1.81
CA HIS A 53 11.99 -5.63 -0.46
C HIS A 53 11.02 -4.55 0.05
N GLU A 54 10.07 -4.93 0.91
CA GLU A 54 9.04 -4.02 1.43
C GLU A 54 9.61 -2.94 2.35
N GLU A 55 10.65 -3.27 3.11
CA GLU A 55 11.41 -2.28 3.89
C GLU A 55 11.96 -1.17 2.99
N GLY A 56 12.54 -1.55 1.84
CA GLY A 56 13.00 -0.59 0.83
C GLY A 56 11.86 0.28 0.30
N ALA A 57 10.66 -0.28 0.13
CA ALA A 57 9.49 0.49 -0.29
C ALA A 57 9.09 1.53 0.76
N ALA A 58 9.09 1.16 2.04
CA ALA A 58 8.78 2.07 3.14
C ALA A 58 9.82 3.20 3.24
N PHE A 59 11.11 2.89 3.13
CA PHE A 59 12.17 3.90 3.12
C PHE A 59 12.15 4.79 1.87
N MET A 60 11.78 4.27 0.71
CA MET A 60 11.57 5.10 -0.48
C MET A 60 10.40 6.06 -0.31
N ALA A 61 9.30 5.61 0.28
CA ALA A 61 8.16 6.47 0.61
C ALA A 61 8.56 7.55 1.62
N ASP A 62 9.33 7.21 2.66
CA ASP A 62 9.87 8.17 3.62
C ASP A 62 10.76 9.22 2.94
N GLY A 63 11.74 8.78 2.15
CA GLY A 63 12.64 9.68 1.42
C GLY A 63 11.90 10.59 0.44
N TYR A 64 10.90 10.05 -0.26
CA TYR A 64 10.03 10.83 -1.13
C TYR A 64 9.27 11.92 -0.36
N ALA A 65 8.69 11.56 0.78
CA ALA A 65 7.95 12.51 1.60
C ALA A 65 8.85 13.64 2.11
N ARG A 66 10.07 13.31 2.58
CA ARG A 66 11.05 14.31 3.02
C ARG A 66 11.48 15.24 1.90
N ALA A 67 11.73 14.71 0.71
CA ALA A 67 12.23 15.49 -0.42
C ALA A 67 11.16 16.33 -1.10
N SER A 68 9.93 15.82 -1.19
CA SER A 68 8.84 16.46 -1.94
C SER A 68 7.92 17.32 -1.08
N GLY A 69 7.90 17.12 0.24
CA GLY A 69 6.92 17.72 1.14
C GLY A 69 5.50 17.16 0.98
N ARG A 70 5.36 16.01 0.29
CA ARG A 70 4.09 15.32 0.06
C ARG A 70 4.03 14.03 0.86
N VAL A 71 2.85 13.40 0.93
CA VAL A 71 2.73 12.08 1.53
C VAL A 71 3.44 11.03 0.67
N GLY A 72 4.29 10.21 1.30
CA GLY A 72 4.86 9.03 0.67
C GLY A 72 3.92 7.84 0.80
N VAL A 73 3.75 7.05 -0.27
CA VAL A 73 2.83 5.91 -0.25
C VAL A 73 3.58 4.62 -0.51
N CYS A 74 3.46 3.69 0.43
CA CYS A 74 3.99 2.33 0.34
C CYS A 74 2.83 1.34 0.21
N CYS A 75 2.92 0.42 -0.75
CA CYS A 75 1.85 -0.55 -1.05
C CYS A 75 2.43 -1.97 -1.04
N VAL A 76 1.97 -2.81 -0.11
CA VAL A 76 2.54 -4.13 0.15
C VAL A 76 1.46 -5.19 0.32
N THR A 77 1.83 -6.45 0.19
CA THR A 77 0.92 -7.57 0.42
C THR A 77 0.65 -7.80 1.91
N THR A 78 -0.19 -8.79 2.21
CA THR A 78 -0.53 -9.17 3.59
C THR A 78 0.64 -9.80 4.33
N GLY A 79 0.53 -9.91 5.64
CA GLY A 79 1.43 -10.64 6.52
C GLY A 79 2.88 -10.18 6.41
N PRO A 80 3.77 -11.02 5.87
CA PRO A 80 5.19 -10.68 5.77
C PRO A 80 5.45 -9.38 4.98
N GLY A 81 4.59 -9.03 4.02
CA GLY A 81 4.69 -7.75 3.32
C GLY A 81 4.52 -6.57 4.26
N ALA A 82 3.50 -6.62 5.12
CA ALA A 82 3.28 -5.58 6.12
C ALA A 82 4.38 -5.54 7.19
N THR A 83 4.74 -6.70 7.76
CA THR A 83 5.77 -6.77 8.82
C THR A 83 7.15 -6.35 8.32
N ASN A 84 7.51 -6.67 7.08
CA ASN A 84 8.77 -6.23 6.47
C ASN A 84 8.83 -4.69 6.29
N ALA A 85 7.70 -4.02 6.11
CA ALA A 85 7.65 -2.57 5.98
C ALA A 85 7.78 -1.81 7.32
N LEU A 86 7.58 -2.50 8.46
CA LEU A 86 7.48 -1.85 9.78
C LEU A 86 8.72 -1.04 10.15
N THR A 87 9.91 -1.51 9.84
CA THR A 87 11.16 -0.78 10.16
C THR A 87 11.17 0.62 9.54
N GLY A 88 10.85 0.72 8.25
CA GLY A 88 10.78 2.01 7.58
C GLY A 88 9.66 2.90 8.12
N LEU A 89 8.50 2.31 8.44
CA LEU A 89 7.39 3.05 9.05
C LEU A 89 7.71 3.55 10.45
N ALA A 90 8.42 2.76 11.26
CA ALA A 90 8.85 3.17 12.61
C ALA A 90 9.76 4.41 12.55
N VAL A 91 10.66 4.46 11.56
CA VAL A 91 11.50 5.65 11.33
C VAL A 91 10.65 6.85 10.93
N SER A 92 9.74 6.68 9.96
CA SER A 92 8.85 7.76 9.53
C SER A 92 7.99 8.29 10.68
N GLN A 93 7.46 7.40 11.51
CA GLN A 93 6.67 7.77 12.68
C GLN A 93 7.50 8.54 13.71
N SER A 94 8.71 8.07 14.02
CA SER A 94 9.62 8.73 14.96
C SER A 94 9.98 10.15 14.52
N ASP A 95 10.17 10.35 13.23
CA ASP A 95 10.58 11.62 12.64
C ASP A 95 9.39 12.49 12.16
N HIS A 96 8.16 12.06 12.42
CA HIS A 96 6.93 12.74 11.98
C HIS A 96 6.85 12.97 10.47
N VAL A 97 7.35 12.01 9.67
CA VAL A 97 7.30 12.04 8.20
C VAL A 97 5.98 11.42 7.73
N PRO A 98 5.21 12.09 6.87
CA PRO A 98 3.92 11.58 6.42
C PRO A 98 4.08 10.43 5.42
N VAL A 99 3.95 9.19 5.90
CA VAL A 99 3.95 7.98 5.09
C VAL A 99 2.64 7.22 5.29
N LEU A 100 2.02 6.82 4.19
CA LEU A 100 0.85 5.96 4.16
C LEU A 100 1.24 4.55 3.74
N LEU A 101 0.96 3.56 4.58
CA LEU A 101 1.05 2.16 4.23
C LEU A 101 -0.32 1.64 3.79
N LEU A 102 -0.38 1.10 2.58
CA LEU A 102 -1.50 0.32 2.08
C LEU A 102 -1.11 -1.16 2.12
N SER A 103 -1.65 -1.89 3.07
CA SER A 103 -1.43 -3.32 3.21
C SER A 103 -2.70 -4.09 2.92
N ALA A 104 -2.56 -5.19 2.21
CA ALA A 104 -3.67 -6.13 2.01
C ALA A 104 -3.89 -7.01 3.25
N GLN A 105 -4.99 -7.70 3.24
CA GLN A 105 -5.31 -8.76 4.20
C GLN A 105 -5.87 -9.97 3.44
N VAL A 106 -5.86 -11.13 4.10
CA VAL A 106 -6.50 -12.33 3.57
C VAL A 106 -8.00 -12.12 3.38
N PRO A 107 -8.67 -12.89 2.51
CA PRO A 107 -10.11 -12.78 2.32
C PRO A 107 -10.87 -12.93 3.65
N THR A 108 -11.93 -12.14 3.83
CA THR A 108 -12.69 -12.07 5.09
C THR A 108 -13.17 -13.42 5.61
N HIS A 109 -13.55 -14.35 4.72
CA HIS A 109 -13.98 -15.70 5.12
C HIS A 109 -12.85 -16.59 5.64
N ARG A 110 -11.57 -16.20 5.44
CA ARG A 110 -10.38 -16.89 5.93
C ARG A 110 -9.71 -16.21 7.11
N PHE A 111 -10.17 -15.02 7.46
CA PHE A 111 -9.60 -14.24 8.55
C PHE A 111 -9.67 -14.99 9.88
N GLY A 112 -8.57 -15.04 10.63
CA GLY A 112 -8.46 -15.74 11.91
C GLY A 112 -8.40 -17.27 11.80
N LYS A 113 -8.19 -17.82 10.61
CA LYS A 113 -8.16 -19.28 10.37
C LYS A 113 -6.78 -19.82 9.98
N GLY A 114 -5.73 -19.04 10.18
CA GLY A 114 -4.36 -19.42 9.82
C GLY A 114 -4.17 -19.55 8.31
N ALA A 115 -4.74 -18.65 7.54
CA ALA A 115 -4.56 -18.60 6.09
C ALA A 115 -3.10 -18.32 5.72
N PHE A 116 -2.70 -18.69 4.50
CA PHE A 116 -1.35 -18.43 4.02
C PHE A 116 -1.00 -16.93 4.12
N GLN A 117 0.13 -16.63 4.74
CA GLN A 117 0.60 -15.27 5.01
C GLN A 117 -0.35 -14.42 5.88
N GLU A 118 -1.28 -15.02 6.59
CA GLU A 118 -2.08 -14.28 7.56
C GLU A 118 -1.18 -13.87 8.73
N ALA A 119 -0.98 -12.58 8.88
CA ALA A 119 -0.44 -11.97 10.09
C ALA A 119 -1.24 -10.72 10.38
N SER A 120 -1.64 -10.54 11.62
CA SER A 120 -2.31 -9.33 12.03
C SER A 120 -1.25 -8.30 12.41
N PRO A 121 -1.12 -7.19 11.68
CA PRO A 121 -0.21 -6.12 12.08
C PRO A 121 -0.54 -5.55 13.46
N GLU A 122 -1.79 -5.73 13.90
CA GLU A 122 -2.30 -5.30 15.21
C GLU A 122 -1.77 -6.14 16.38
N THR A 123 -1.20 -7.33 16.10
CA THR A 123 -0.64 -8.24 17.10
C THR A 123 0.88 -8.23 17.15
N VAL A 124 1.52 -7.39 16.36
CA VAL A 124 2.97 -7.15 16.42
C VAL A 124 3.19 -5.93 17.31
N ASP A 125 3.14 -6.17 18.63
CA ASP A 125 3.53 -5.19 19.64
C ASP A 125 5.06 -5.05 19.71
#